data_e703e47489a27fd5e46339f412aa48da
#
_entry.id   e703e47489a27fd5e46339f412aa48da
#
_cell.length_a   1.000
_cell.length_b   1.000
_cell.length_c   1.000
_cell.angle_alpha   90.00
_cell.angle_beta   90.00
_cell.angle_gamma   90.00
#
_symmetry.space_group_name_H-M   'P 1'
#
loop_
_entity.id
_entity.type
_entity.pdbx_description
1 polymer ?
#
loop_
_entity_poly.entity_id
_entity_poly.type
_entity_poly.pdbx_seq_one_letter_code
_entity_poly.pdbx_strand_id
1 'polypeptide(L)'
;MKEVINFIKAQNVEKTNFFGQLKCSVEEAKILQFMSKEYVNGRDTLGVIDVLGEFYDLKTYKHLEKLDLIKSLLEFGWLVQVSFDQVKLSEVSKLELINSSVS
;
A
#
# COMPACT_ATOMS: atom_id res chain seq x y z
N MET A 1 -2.02 -17.33 5.13
CA MET A 1 -3.07 -16.46 5.67
C MET A 1 -2.62 -15.60 6.84
N LYS A 2 -1.93 -16.19 7.81
CA LYS A 2 -1.49 -15.45 9.00
C LYS A 2 -0.55 -14.30 8.67
N GLU A 3 0.35 -14.48 7.71
CA GLU A 3 1.32 -13.44 7.37
C GLU A 3 0.66 -12.18 6.80
N VAL A 4 -0.32 -12.35 5.92
CA VAL A 4 -1.04 -11.20 5.34
C VAL A 4 -1.89 -10.52 6.40
N ILE A 5 -2.60 -11.31 7.21
CA ILE A 5 -3.44 -10.76 8.28
C ILE A 5 -2.56 -10.00 9.27
N ASN A 6 -1.41 -10.56 9.64
CA ASN A 6 -0.49 -9.90 10.56
C ASN A 6 0.03 -8.60 9.97
N PHE A 7 0.37 -8.60 8.67
CA PHE A 7 0.80 -7.39 7.98
C PHE A 7 -0.29 -6.32 7.99
N ILE A 8 -1.53 -6.70 7.67
CA ILE A 8 -2.64 -5.76 7.60
C ILE A 8 -2.96 -5.17 8.98
N LYS A 9 -2.88 -5.97 10.04
CA LYS A 9 -3.22 -5.54 11.40
C LYS A 9 -2.06 -4.90 12.16
N ALA A 10 -0.83 -5.04 11.67
CA ALA A 10 0.34 -4.62 12.43
C ALA A 10 0.39 -3.12 12.66
N GLN A 11 0.80 -2.71 13.86
CA GLN A 11 1.11 -1.31 14.15
C GLN A 11 2.45 -0.93 13.52
N ASN A 12 3.38 -1.87 13.49
CA ASN A 12 4.72 -1.66 12.93
C ASN A 12 4.91 -2.67 11.80
N VAL A 13 4.67 -2.21 10.55
CA VAL A 13 4.76 -3.10 9.37
C VAL A 13 6.14 -3.70 9.21
N GLU A 14 7.19 -2.99 9.62
CA GLU A 14 8.58 -3.44 9.49
C GLU A 14 8.90 -4.65 10.36
N LYS A 15 8.03 -4.97 11.32
CA LYS A 15 8.21 -6.13 12.20
C LYS A 15 7.49 -7.37 11.69
N THR A 16 6.82 -7.28 10.55
CA THR A 16 6.12 -8.43 9.99
C THR A 16 7.02 -9.20 9.04
N ASN A 17 6.80 -10.51 8.94
CA ASN A 17 7.53 -11.34 7.98
C ASN A 17 7.22 -10.94 6.54
N PHE A 18 6.00 -10.52 6.30
CA PHE A 18 5.56 -10.12 4.96
C PHE A 18 6.34 -8.90 4.46
N PHE A 19 6.66 -7.97 5.36
CA PHE A 19 7.45 -6.79 5.00
C PHE A 19 8.80 -7.18 4.37
N GLY A 20 9.45 -8.20 4.89
CA GLY A 20 10.73 -8.66 4.36
C GLY A 20 10.66 -9.11 2.91
N GLN A 21 9.49 -9.53 2.45
CA GLN A 21 9.28 -9.98 1.08
C GLN A 21 8.98 -8.82 0.12
N LEU A 22 8.56 -7.68 0.65
CA LEU A 22 8.13 -6.55 -0.17
C LEU A 22 9.29 -5.76 -0.77
N LYS A 23 10.45 -5.76 -0.09
CA LYS A 23 11.65 -5.04 -0.53
C LYS A 23 11.40 -3.55 -0.81
N CYS A 24 10.63 -2.93 0.07
CA CYS A 24 10.33 -1.51 -0.02
C CYS A 24 10.60 -0.83 1.32
N SER A 25 10.53 0.49 1.36
CA SER A 25 10.74 1.25 2.59
C SER A 25 9.55 1.05 3.54
N VAL A 26 9.75 1.41 4.81
CA VAL A 26 8.69 1.35 5.81
C VAL A 26 7.50 2.23 5.40
N GLU A 27 7.78 3.44 4.91
CA GLU A 27 6.72 4.35 4.48
C GLU A 27 5.92 3.77 3.31
N GLU A 28 6.61 3.17 2.35
CA GLU A 28 5.96 2.50 1.22
C GLU A 28 5.12 1.31 1.68
N ALA A 29 5.65 0.54 2.63
CA ALA A 29 4.93 -0.61 3.17
C ALA A 29 3.66 -0.18 3.91
N LYS A 30 3.68 0.95 4.60
CA LYS A 30 2.49 1.49 5.26
C LYS A 30 1.41 1.86 4.26
N ILE A 31 1.80 2.41 3.12
CA ILE A 31 0.86 2.73 2.04
C ILE A 31 0.24 1.44 1.50
N LEU A 32 1.07 0.42 1.26
CA LEU A 32 0.56 -0.88 0.80
C LEU A 32 -0.37 -1.53 1.83
N GLN A 33 -0.03 -1.41 3.11
CA GLN A 33 -0.88 -1.92 4.18
C GLN A 33 -2.25 -1.24 4.15
N PHE A 34 -2.27 0.09 4.04
CA PHE A 34 -3.51 0.85 3.98
C PHE A 34 -4.35 0.44 2.77
N MET A 35 -3.72 0.36 1.60
CA MET A 35 -4.43 -0.01 0.38
C MET A 35 -4.93 -1.45 0.42
N SER A 36 -4.18 -2.35 1.07
CA SER A 36 -4.61 -3.73 1.26
C SER A 36 -5.86 -3.82 2.14
N LYS A 37 -5.90 -3.02 3.23
CA LYS A 37 -7.09 -2.93 4.08
C LYS A 37 -8.29 -2.45 3.29
N GLU A 38 -8.11 -1.43 2.49
CA GLU A 38 -9.19 -0.87 1.69
C GLU A 38 -9.66 -1.87 0.64
N TYR A 39 -8.73 -2.59 0.02
CA TYR A 39 -9.06 -3.60 -0.97
C TYR A 39 -9.92 -4.73 -0.37
N VAL A 40 -9.55 -5.25 0.79
CA VAL A 40 -10.33 -6.33 1.42
C VAL A 40 -11.68 -5.82 1.93
N ASN A 41 -11.84 -4.52 2.11
CA ASN A 41 -13.09 -3.89 2.48
C ASN A 41 -13.91 -3.40 1.28
N GLY A 42 -13.49 -3.78 0.07
CA GLY A 42 -14.24 -3.49 -1.14
C GLY A 42 -13.84 -2.23 -1.89
N ARG A 43 -12.79 -1.54 -1.46
CA ARG A 43 -12.32 -0.32 -2.12
C ARG A 43 -11.06 -0.60 -2.92
N ASP A 44 -11.24 -0.89 -4.20
CA ASP A 44 -10.14 -1.26 -5.08
C ASP A 44 -9.33 -0.05 -5.56
N THR A 45 -9.99 1.03 -5.95
CA THR A 45 -9.35 2.22 -6.52
C THR A 45 -9.42 3.38 -5.54
N LEU A 46 -8.29 4.05 -5.30
CA LEU A 46 -8.18 5.14 -4.34
C LEU A 46 -7.49 6.34 -4.96
N GLY A 47 -7.88 7.54 -4.54
CA GLY A 47 -7.21 8.76 -4.94
C GLY A 47 -5.83 8.86 -4.28
N VAL A 48 -4.83 9.30 -5.04
CA VAL A 48 -3.47 9.46 -4.52
C VAL A 48 -3.44 10.41 -3.32
N ILE A 49 -4.18 11.52 -3.42
CA ILE A 49 -4.22 12.51 -2.33
C ILE A 49 -4.91 11.91 -1.10
N ASP A 50 -5.96 11.12 -1.29
CA ASP A 50 -6.65 10.46 -0.18
C ASP A 50 -5.74 9.48 0.54
N VAL A 51 -4.96 8.71 -0.21
CA VAL A 51 -4.00 7.75 0.36
C VAL A 51 -2.94 8.48 1.17
N LEU A 52 -2.32 9.50 0.58
CA LEU A 52 -1.27 10.25 1.25
C LEU A 52 -1.81 11.04 2.45
N GLY A 53 -3.06 11.50 2.36
CA GLY A 53 -3.70 12.23 3.44
C GLY A 53 -3.92 11.39 4.70
N GLU A 54 -3.91 10.06 4.60
CA GLU A 54 -4.00 9.18 5.76
C GLU A 54 -2.73 9.22 6.60
N PHE A 55 -1.59 9.58 6.01
CA PHE A 55 -0.29 9.51 6.67
C PHE A 55 0.37 10.88 6.84
N TYR A 56 0.03 11.86 6.02
CA TYR A 56 0.72 13.15 5.98
C TYR A 56 -0.29 14.29 5.99
N ASP A 57 0.11 15.41 6.59
CA ASP A 57 -0.76 16.57 6.74
C ASP A 57 -1.02 17.25 5.39
N LEU A 58 -2.29 17.35 5.02
CA LEU A 58 -2.69 18.04 3.79
C LEU A 58 -2.59 19.54 3.91
N LYS A 59 -2.83 20.08 5.10
CA LYS A 59 -2.86 21.53 5.33
C LYS A 59 -1.49 22.17 5.15
N THR A 60 -0.44 21.47 5.54
CA THR A 60 0.93 21.96 5.39
C THR A 60 1.57 21.47 4.08
N TYR A 61 0.79 20.81 3.24
CA TYR A 61 1.25 20.24 1.96
C TYR A 61 2.37 19.21 2.12
N LYS A 62 2.47 18.61 3.31
CA LYS A 62 3.48 17.58 3.58
C LYS A 62 3.30 16.38 2.63
N HIS A 63 2.06 16.06 2.29
CA HIS A 63 1.75 14.95 1.38
C HIS A 63 2.40 15.13 0.01
N LEU A 64 2.59 16.37 -0.46
CA LEU A 64 3.19 16.63 -1.77
C LEU A 64 4.67 16.22 -1.79
N GLU A 65 5.35 16.29 -0.64
CA GLU A 65 6.74 15.85 -0.52
C GLU A 65 6.85 14.32 -0.59
N LYS A 66 5.73 13.62 -0.44
CA LYS A 66 5.69 12.16 -0.38
C LYS A 66 5.14 11.52 -1.65
N LEU A 67 4.92 12.29 -2.70
CA LEU A 67 4.48 11.75 -3.99
C LEU A 67 5.47 10.73 -4.57
N ASP A 68 6.75 10.87 -4.24
CA ASP A 68 7.77 9.93 -4.70
C ASP A 68 7.54 8.51 -4.17
N LEU A 69 6.88 8.36 -3.02
CA LEU A 69 6.55 7.05 -2.49
C LEU A 69 5.59 6.32 -3.42
N ILE A 70 4.57 7.04 -3.89
CA ILE A 70 3.59 6.48 -4.85
C ILE A 70 4.30 6.14 -6.17
N LYS A 71 5.16 7.04 -6.64
CA LYS A 71 5.93 6.82 -7.88
C LYS A 71 6.78 5.55 -7.77
N SER A 72 7.49 5.37 -6.65
CA SER A 72 8.30 4.18 -6.42
C SER A 72 7.46 2.90 -6.44
N LEU A 73 6.30 2.92 -5.78
CA LEU A 73 5.41 1.77 -5.76
C LEU A 73 4.87 1.43 -7.15
N LEU A 74 4.61 2.45 -7.97
CA LEU A 74 4.21 2.24 -9.36
C LEU A 74 5.36 1.63 -10.16
N GLU A 75 6.58 2.13 -9.97
CA GLU A 75 7.75 1.63 -10.70
C GLU A 75 8.10 0.19 -10.32
N PHE A 76 7.95 -0.16 -9.04
CA PHE A 76 8.20 -1.52 -8.57
C PHE A 76 7.07 -2.49 -8.92
N GLY A 77 5.95 -1.99 -9.42
CA GLY A 77 4.85 -2.84 -9.83
C GLY A 77 3.90 -3.25 -8.72
N TRP A 78 3.99 -2.65 -7.54
CA TRP A 78 3.04 -2.95 -6.46
C TRP A 78 1.70 -2.23 -6.66
N LEU A 79 1.72 -1.09 -7.33
CA LEU A 79 0.52 -0.32 -7.66
C LEU A 79 0.41 -0.13 -9.15
N VAL A 80 -0.81 0.15 -9.61
CA VAL A 80 -1.10 0.50 -11.01
C VAL A 80 -1.86 1.82 -11.01
N GLN A 81 -1.53 2.70 -11.94
CA GLN A 81 -2.27 3.95 -12.12
C GLN A 81 -3.52 3.68 -12.93
N VAL A 82 -4.66 4.09 -12.38
CA VAL A 82 -5.97 3.91 -13.03
C VAL A 82 -6.34 5.14 -13.85
N SER A 83 -6.09 6.32 -13.28
CA SER A 83 -6.34 7.59 -13.93
C SER A 83 -5.32 8.60 -13.39
N PHE A 84 -5.44 9.84 -13.80
CA PHE A 84 -4.49 10.89 -13.45
C PHE A 84 -4.18 10.94 -11.95
N ASP A 85 -5.20 10.79 -11.11
CA ASP A 85 -5.06 10.95 -9.66
C ASP A 85 -5.48 9.70 -8.86
N GLN A 86 -5.64 8.56 -9.51
CA GLN A 86 -6.12 7.35 -8.85
C GLN A 86 -5.19 6.16 -9.07
N VAL A 87 -5.01 5.38 -8.02
CA VAL A 87 -4.17 4.17 -8.03
C VAL A 87 -4.93 2.99 -7.43
N LYS A 88 -4.46 1.79 -7.74
CA LYS A 88 -4.99 0.56 -7.14
C LYS A 88 -3.85 -0.44 -7.01
N LEU A 89 -4.06 -1.49 -6.22
CA LEU A 89 -3.10 -2.59 -6.12
C LEU A 89 -2.96 -3.26 -7.49
N SER A 90 -1.73 -3.60 -7.86
CA SER A 90 -1.48 -4.32 -9.11
C SER A 90 -1.97 -5.76 -8.99
N GLU A 91 -2.09 -6.43 -10.13
CA GLU A 91 -2.46 -7.84 -10.14
C GLU A 91 -1.45 -8.69 -9.39
N VAL A 92 -0.16 -8.34 -9.46
CA VAL A 92 0.89 -9.04 -8.72
C VAL A 92 0.66 -8.89 -7.22
N SER A 93 0.35 -7.67 -6.75
CA SER A 93 0.06 -7.43 -5.34
C SER A 93 -1.14 -8.24 -4.87
N LYS A 94 -2.21 -8.28 -5.67
CA LYS A 94 -3.42 -9.02 -5.33
C LYS A 94 -3.14 -10.53 -5.27
N LEU A 95 -2.33 -11.04 -6.19
CA LEU A 95 -1.95 -12.45 -6.19
C LEU A 95 -1.14 -12.81 -4.95
N GLU A 96 -0.23 -11.92 -4.52
CA GLU A 96 0.54 -12.14 -3.29
C GLU A 96 -0.38 -12.20 -2.07
N LEU A 97 -1.39 -11.33 -2.01
CA LEU A 97 -2.38 -11.37 -0.94
C LEU A 97 -3.14 -12.69 -0.93
N ILE A 98 -3.58 -13.14 -2.12
CA ILE A 98 -4.32 -14.40 -2.25
C ILE A 98 -3.43 -15.58 -1.88
N ASN A 99 -2.22 -15.64 -2.41
CA ASN A 99 -1.30 -16.75 -2.16
C ASN A 99 -0.95 -16.87 -0.68
N SER A 100 -0.71 -15.73 -0.01
CA SER A 100 -0.43 -15.72 1.42
C SER A 100 -1.65 -16.11 2.24
N SER A 101 -2.85 -15.89 1.70
CA SER A 101 -4.10 -16.25 2.38
C SER A 101 -4.41 -17.74 2.34
N VAL A 102 -3.93 -18.44 1.32
CA VAL A 102 -4.22 -19.88 1.14
C VAL A 102 -3.11 -20.80 1.62
N SER A 103 -1.95 -20.25 1.99
CA SER A 103 -0.81 -21.06 2.45
C SER A 103 -0.86 -21.40 3.94
#